data_e53d0ef9d3e4464cbb62b3e36b54135d
#
_entry.id   e53d0ef9d3e4464cbb62b3e36b54135d
#
_cell.length_a   1.000
_cell.length_b   1.000
_cell.length_c   1.000
_cell.angle_alpha   90.00
_cell.angle_beta   90.00
_cell.angle_gamma   90.00
#
_symmetry.space_group_name_H-M   'P 1'
#
loop_
_entity.id
_entity.type
_entity.pdbx_description
1 polymer ?
#
loop_
_entity_poly.entity_id
_entity_poly.type
_entity_poly.pdbx_seq_one_letter_code
_entity_poly.pdbx_strand_id
1 'polypeptide(L)'
;MAALVIAEHDNASIKGATLNTVTAALACGGDVHVMVAGANAAGAAQAAAKIAGVAKVLHADAPGLDHGLAENVAAQVVAVAKNYSHILFPATAAGKNVAPRVAALLDVAQISDASKVISPDTFERPIYAGNAIATVQSTDAIKVITVRTTGFDAAAATGGSAAVENVDAAADSGLSNFVGSEIAKNDRPELTAAKVIVSGGRAMASSEKFNEVLTPLADKLGAALGASRAAVDSGYAPNDWQVGQTGKIVAPQLYIACGISGAIQHLAGMKDSKVIVAINKDPEAPIFSVADYGLEADLFIAVPELVKSL
;
A
#
# COMPACT_ATOMS: atom_id res chain seq x y z
N MET A 1 -18.71 15.32 -12.19
CA MET A 1 -19.12 14.29 -11.22
C MET A 1 -17.97 14.11 -10.24
N ALA A 2 -18.26 13.82 -8.97
CA ALA A 2 -17.22 13.70 -7.94
C ALA A 2 -16.58 12.30 -7.92
N ALA A 3 -15.35 12.22 -7.40
CA ALA A 3 -14.65 10.98 -7.06
C ALA A 3 -14.78 10.71 -5.55
N LEU A 4 -14.96 9.46 -5.16
CA LEU A 4 -15.01 9.01 -3.77
C LEU A 4 -13.75 8.18 -3.46
N VAL A 5 -12.97 8.62 -2.51
CA VAL A 5 -11.84 7.86 -1.96
C VAL A 5 -12.29 7.16 -0.69
N ILE A 6 -12.07 5.86 -0.61
CA ILE A 6 -12.33 5.08 0.60
C ILE A 6 -11.06 5.09 1.44
N ALA A 7 -11.13 5.74 2.61
CA ALA A 7 -9.98 5.92 3.47
C ALA A 7 -9.56 4.64 4.19
N GLU A 8 -8.26 4.41 4.28
CA GLU A 8 -7.69 3.54 5.31
C GLU A 8 -7.31 4.37 6.53
N HIS A 9 -7.70 3.91 7.70
CA HIS A 9 -7.49 4.62 8.97
C HIS A 9 -7.40 3.64 10.15
N ASP A 10 -7.07 4.18 11.30
CA ASP A 10 -7.05 3.47 12.59
C ASP A 10 -8.07 4.07 13.58
N ASN A 11 -9.15 4.64 13.06
CA ASN A 11 -10.19 5.41 13.74
C ASN A 11 -9.72 6.78 14.27
N ALA A 12 -8.43 6.99 14.49
CA ALA A 12 -7.86 8.25 14.98
C ALA A 12 -7.14 9.04 13.87
N SER A 13 -6.42 8.34 12.99
CA SER A 13 -5.57 8.92 11.95
C SER A 13 -5.81 8.26 10.58
N ILE A 14 -5.42 8.96 9.52
CA ILE A 14 -5.46 8.48 8.14
C ILE A 14 -4.13 7.80 7.80
N LYS A 15 -4.18 6.63 7.16
CA LYS A 15 -3.00 5.93 6.67
C LYS A 15 -2.45 6.60 5.40
N GLY A 16 -1.13 6.56 5.24
CA GLY A 16 -0.43 7.21 4.11
C GLY A 16 -0.96 6.81 2.73
N ALA A 17 -1.34 5.56 2.54
CA ALA A 17 -1.91 5.05 1.29
C ALA A 17 -3.16 5.82 0.82
N THR A 18 -3.96 6.35 1.74
CA THR A 18 -5.10 7.21 1.42
C THR A 18 -4.66 8.52 0.77
N LEU A 19 -3.54 9.11 1.20
CA LEU A 19 -3.02 10.35 0.62
C LEU A 19 -2.63 10.18 -0.85
N ASN A 20 -1.99 9.07 -1.21
CA ASN A 20 -1.66 8.73 -2.60
C ASN A 20 -2.93 8.52 -3.43
N THR A 21 -3.96 7.91 -2.83
CA THR A 21 -5.25 7.67 -3.49
C THR A 21 -6.01 8.99 -3.73
N VAL A 22 -5.89 9.96 -2.83
CA VAL A 22 -6.45 11.31 -3.05
C VAL A 22 -5.81 11.98 -4.26
N THR A 23 -4.49 11.89 -4.44
CA THR A 23 -3.79 12.40 -5.62
C THR A 23 -4.30 11.75 -6.91
N ALA A 24 -4.49 10.43 -6.92
CA ALA A 24 -5.08 9.73 -8.04
C ALA A 24 -6.52 10.19 -8.34
N ALA A 25 -7.32 10.42 -7.30
CA ALA A 25 -8.69 10.90 -7.44
C ALA A 25 -8.74 12.32 -8.03
N LEU A 26 -7.84 13.22 -7.60
CA LEU A 26 -7.71 14.56 -8.17
C LEU A 26 -7.38 14.51 -9.67
N ALA A 27 -6.56 13.55 -10.10
CA ALA A 27 -6.23 13.36 -11.51
C ALA A 27 -7.41 12.86 -12.35
N CYS A 28 -8.43 12.21 -11.74
CA CYS A 28 -9.66 11.82 -12.44
C CYS A 28 -10.57 13.02 -12.77
N GLY A 29 -10.33 14.18 -12.13
CA GLY A 29 -11.11 15.41 -12.32
C GLY A 29 -12.36 15.48 -11.45
N GLY A 30 -12.86 16.71 -11.24
CA GLY A 30 -13.99 17.00 -10.38
C GLY A 30 -13.63 17.05 -8.89
N ASP A 31 -14.65 17.15 -8.05
CA ASP A 31 -14.48 17.21 -6.61
C ASP A 31 -14.06 15.84 -6.05
N VAL A 32 -13.17 15.85 -5.07
CA VAL A 32 -12.76 14.63 -4.35
C VAL A 32 -13.41 14.62 -2.97
N HIS A 33 -14.18 13.58 -2.73
CA HIS A 33 -14.75 13.28 -1.42
C HIS A 33 -14.00 12.10 -0.80
N VAL A 34 -13.88 12.08 0.52
CA VAL A 34 -13.28 10.98 1.28
C VAL A 34 -14.31 10.34 2.17
N MET A 35 -14.48 9.03 2.11
CA MET A 35 -15.31 8.28 3.05
C MET A 35 -14.44 7.72 4.16
N VAL A 36 -14.82 8.00 5.40
CA VAL A 36 -14.31 7.38 6.61
C VAL A 36 -15.44 6.54 7.21
N ALA A 37 -15.29 5.22 7.16
CA ALA A 37 -16.27 4.27 7.67
C ALA A 37 -15.62 3.44 8.79
N GLY A 38 -16.14 3.55 10.02
CA GLY A 38 -15.54 2.89 11.18
C GLY A 38 -16.46 2.92 12.41
N ALA A 39 -15.90 2.59 13.56
CA ALA A 39 -16.56 2.78 14.85
C ALA A 39 -15.71 3.73 15.70
N ASN A 40 -16.34 4.80 16.21
CA ASN A 40 -15.66 5.90 16.90
C ASN A 40 -14.55 6.56 16.03
N ALA A 41 -14.80 6.70 14.73
CA ALA A 41 -13.81 7.14 13.73
C ALA A 41 -13.80 8.67 13.50
N ALA A 42 -14.40 9.47 14.37
CA ALA A 42 -14.46 10.93 14.26
C ALA A 42 -13.06 11.57 14.15
N GLY A 43 -12.04 11.01 14.85
CA GLY A 43 -10.65 11.47 14.74
C GLY A 43 -10.10 11.35 13.33
N ALA A 44 -10.30 10.20 12.70
CA ALA A 44 -9.91 9.95 11.31
C ALA A 44 -10.67 10.83 10.33
N ALA A 45 -11.98 11.07 10.55
CA ALA A 45 -12.78 11.97 9.72
C ALA A 45 -12.26 13.43 9.78
N GLN A 46 -11.89 13.92 10.96
CA GLN A 46 -11.26 15.23 11.13
C GLN A 46 -9.86 15.30 10.50
N ALA A 47 -9.09 14.21 10.54
CA ALA A 47 -7.81 14.14 9.85
C ALA A 47 -8.00 14.16 8.33
N ALA A 48 -8.97 13.42 7.79
CA ALA A 48 -9.30 13.41 6.36
C ALA A 48 -9.72 14.80 5.86
N ALA A 49 -10.46 15.56 6.67
CA ALA A 49 -10.91 16.92 6.33
C ALA A 49 -9.76 17.92 6.14
N LYS A 50 -8.58 17.63 6.70
CA LYS A 50 -7.38 18.48 6.57
C LYS A 50 -6.54 18.16 5.33
N ILE A 51 -6.83 17.07 4.61
CA ILE A 51 -6.06 16.67 3.41
C ILE A 51 -6.28 17.71 2.31
N ALA A 52 -5.19 18.18 1.71
CA ALA A 52 -5.26 19.13 0.60
C ALA A 52 -6.00 18.51 -0.62
N GLY A 53 -6.90 19.29 -1.21
CA GLY A 53 -7.67 18.87 -2.38
C GLY A 53 -8.95 18.06 -2.07
N VAL A 54 -9.20 17.73 -0.81
CA VAL A 54 -10.46 17.11 -0.40
C VAL A 54 -11.53 18.19 -0.26
N ALA A 55 -12.67 18.00 -0.93
CA ALA A 55 -13.80 18.93 -0.92
C ALA A 55 -14.82 18.60 0.18
N LYS A 56 -14.98 17.31 0.52
CA LYS A 56 -15.94 16.83 1.52
C LYS A 56 -15.45 15.52 2.13
N VAL A 57 -15.79 15.29 3.40
CA VAL A 57 -15.63 13.99 4.06
C VAL A 57 -17.01 13.43 4.40
N LEU A 58 -17.28 12.20 4.00
CA LEU A 58 -18.42 11.41 4.45
C LEU A 58 -18.00 10.56 5.64
N HIS A 59 -18.64 10.72 6.77
CA HIS A 59 -18.36 9.98 7.98
C HIS A 59 -19.52 9.03 8.31
N ALA A 60 -19.27 7.72 8.17
CA ALA A 60 -20.19 6.66 8.60
C ALA A 60 -19.64 6.03 9.87
N ASP A 61 -20.36 6.17 10.98
CA ASP A 61 -19.92 5.68 12.28
C ASP A 61 -20.95 4.70 12.86
N ALA A 62 -20.57 3.42 12.97
CA ALA A 62 -21.43 2.39 13.55
C ALA A 62 -20.58 1.19 14.02
N PRO A 63 -21.06 0.44 15.04
CA PRO A 63 -20.37 -0.78 15.50
C PRO A 63 -20.13 -1.82 14.41
N GLY A 64 -21.05 -1.98 13.44
CA GLY A 64 -20.88 -2.90 12.31
C GLY A 64 -19.78 -2.52 11.32
N LEU A 65 -19.25 -1.28 11.39
CA LEU A 65 -18.12 -0.82 10.57
C LEU A 65 -16.78 -0.94 11.29
N ASP A 66 -16.79 -1.43 12.55
CA ASP A 66 -15.54 -1.68 13.27
C ASP A 66 -14.72 -2.75 12.58
N HIS A 67 -13.39 -2.67 12.72
CA HIS A 67 -12.41 -3.58 12.11
C HIS A 67 -12.42 -3.64 10.59
N GLY A 68 -13.22 -2.83 9.88
CA GLY A 68 -13.22 -2.73 8.42
C GLY A 68 -13.60 -4.03 7.69
N LEU A 69 -14.56 -4.79 8.22
CA LEU A 69 -15.08 -6.00 7.58
C LEU A 69 -15.56 -5.68 6.17
N ALA A 70 -15.04 -6.41 5.18
CA ALA A 70 -15.24 -6.07 3.76
C ALA A 70 -16.72 -6.07 3.35
N GLU A 71 -17.52 -6.95 3.92
CA GLU A 71 -18.96 -7.05 3.67
C GLU A 71 -19.69 -5.75 4.05
N ASN A 72 -19.37 -5.23 5.22
CA ASN A 72 -20.04 -4.05 5.79
C ASN A 72 -19.53 -2.77 5.14
N VAL A 73 -18.19 -2.66 4.94
CA VAL A 73 -17.62 -1.50 4.23
C VAL A 73 -18.10 -1.45 2.78
N ALA A 74 -18.20 -2.58 2.07
CA ALA A 74 -18.73 -2.59 0.72
C ALA A 74 -20.20 -2.15 0.66
N ALA A 75 -21.02 -2.62 1.59
CA ALA A 75 -22.42 -2.17 1.70
C ALA A 75 -22.52 -0.65 1.92
N GLN A 76 -21.67 -0.10 2.80
CA GLN A 76 -21.60 1.34 3.05
C GLN A 76 -21.21 2.13 1.79
N VAL A 77 -20.22 1.65 1.04
CA VAL A 77 -19.77 2.31 -0.21
C VAL A 77 -20.89 2.27 -1.25
N VAL A 78 -21.55 1.12 -1.43
CA VAL A 78 -22.64 0.94 -2.41
C VAL A 78 -23.82 1.86 -2.10
N ALA A 79 -24.14 2.10 -0.82
CA ALA A 79 -25.23 2.98 -0.41
C ALA A 79 -25.12 4.42 -0.96
N VAL A 80 -23.87 4.90 -1.19
CA VAL A 80 -23.62 6.26 -1.71
C VAL A 80 -23.09 6.27 -3.16
N ALA A 81 -22.77 5.12 -3.72
CA ALA A 81 -22.01 4.96 -4.97
C ALA A 81 -22.61 5.72 -6.16
N LYS A 82 -23.93 5.77 -6.28
CA LYS A 82 -24.63 6.43 -7.39
C LYS A 82 -24.40 7.95 -7.50
N ASN A 83 -23.83 8.56 -6.47
CA ASN A 83 -23.50 9.99 -6.46
C ASN A 83 -22.09 10.26 -7.05
N TYR A 84 -21.35 9.22 -7.43
CA TYR A 84 -19.96 9.29 -7.84
C TYR A 84 -19.75 8.63 -9.19
N SER A 85 -18.79 9.16 -9.94
CA SER A 85 -18.32 8.53 -11.19
C SER A 85 -17.09 7.65 -10.98
N HIS A 86 -16.37 7.86 -9.88
CA HIS A 86 -15.16 7.11 -9.54
C HIS A 86 -15.21 6.74 -8.05
N ILE A 87 -14.85 5.51 -7.73
CA ILE A 87 -14.70 5.01 -6.37
C ILE A 87 -13.29 4.40 -6.30
N LEU A 88 -12.42 5.03 -5.51
CA LEU A 88 -11.01 4.69 -5.45
C LEU A 88 -10.65 4.12 -4.07
N PHE A 89 -9.90 3.04 -4.10
CA PHE A 89 -9.35 2.37 -2.93
C PHE A 89 -7.82 2.35 -3.02
N PRO A 90 -7.06 2.49 -1.94
CA PRO A 90 -5.65 2.13 -1.95
C PRO A 90 -5.48 0.66 -2.36
N ALA A 91 -4.47 0.33 -3.16
CA ALA A 91 -4.19 -1.07 -3.56
C ALA A 91 -3.44 -1.84 -2.45
N THR A 92 -3.87 -1.68 -1.21
CA THR A 92 -3.42 -2.41 -0.02
C THR A 92 -4.23 -3.69 0.18
N ALA A 93 -3.92 -4.49 1.18
CA ALA A 93 -4.70 -5.69 1.51
C ALA A 93 -6.17 -5.35 1.80
N ALA A 94 -6.44 -4.26 2.56
CA ALA A 94 -7.79 -3.82 2.87
C ALA A 94 -8.56 -3.35 1.63
N GLY A 95 -7.97 -2.46 0.83
CA GLY A 95 -8.61 -1.97 -0.40
C GLY A 95 -8.86 -3.10 -1.41
N LYS A 96 -7.92 -4.02 -1.57
CA LYS A 96 -8.06 -5.20 -2.45
C LYS A 96 -9.11 -6.20 -1.97
N ASN A 97 -9.45 -6.19 -0.68
CA ASN A 97 -10.53 -7.02 -0.12
C ASN A 97 -11.92 -6.40 -0.38
N VAL A 98 -12.05 -5.08 -0.29
CA VAL A 98 -13.34 -4.38 -0.40
C VAL A 98 -13.70 -4.07 -1.86
N ALA A 99 -12.76 -3.55 -2.65
CA ALA A 99 -13.04 -3.03 -4.00
C ALA A 99 -13.70 -4.03 -4.94
N PRO A 100 -13.25 -5.30 -5.06
CA PRO A 100 -13.90 -6.26 -5.96
C PRO A 100 -15.33 -6.58 -5.54
N ARG A 101 -15.63 -6.58 -4.24
CA ARG A 101 -17.00 -6.74 -3.75
C ARG A 101 -17.88 -5.56 -4.15
N VAL A 102 -17.38 -4.34 -4.02
CA VAL A 102 -18.11 -3.13 -4.47
C VAL A 102 -18.36 -3.19 -5.97
N ALA A 103 -17.35 -3.53 -6.78
CA ALA A 103 -17.48 -3.64 -8.23
C ALA A 103 -18.54 -4.68 -8.62
N ALA A 104 -18.52 -5.85 -7.98
CA ALA A 104 -19.52 -6.90 -8.22
C ALA A 104 -20.94 -6.49 -7.81
N LEU A 105 -21.10 -5.79 -6.68
CA LEU A 105 -22.42 -5.31 -6.23
C LEU A 105 -22.99 -4.20 -7.12
N LEU A 106 -22.12 -3.43 -7.78
CA LEU A 106 -22.51 -2.38 -8.73
C LEU A 106 -22.63 -2.89 -10.18
N ASP A 107 -22.30 -4.16 -10.43
CA ASP A 107 -22.24 -4.78 -11.77
C ASP A 107 -21.35 -4.00 -12.74
N VAL A 108 -20.15 -3.63 -12.30
CA VAL A 108 -19.14 -2.92 -13.08
C VAL A 108 -17.77 -3.62 -13.00
N ALA A 109 -16.90 -3.35 -13.99
CA ALA A 109 -15.54 -3.86 -13.98
C ALA A 109 -14.68 -3.10 -12.95
N GLN A 110 -13.74 -3.82 -12.32
CA GLN A 110 -12.71 -3.19 -11.48
C GLN A 110 -11.44 -2.92 -12.29
N ILE A 111 -10.89 -1.71 -12.17
CA ILE A 111 -9.56 -1.36 -12.64
C ILE A 111 -8.58 -1.60 -11.47
N SER A 112 -7.82 -2.69 -11.56
CA SER A 112 -6.91 -3.09 -10.48
C SER A 112 -5.54 -2.47 -10.63
N ASP A 113 -4.99 -1.96 -9.52
CA ASP A 113 -3.60 -1.52 -9.38
C ASP A 113 -3.23 -0.39 -10.38
N ALA A 114 -4.13 0.59 -10.55
CA ALA A 114 -3.90 1.73 -11.43
C ALA A 114 -2.66 2.51 -10.98
N SER A 115 -1.69 2.67 -11.88
CA SER A 115 -0.42 3.37 -11.64
C SER A 115 -0.40 4.79 -12.23
N LYS A 116 -1.35 5.11 -13.13
CA LYS A 116 -1.50 6.43 -13.72
C LYS A 116 -2.92 6.65 -14.22
N VAL A 117 -3.38 7.88 -14.11
CA VAL A 117 -4.61 8.38 -14.71
C VAL A 117 -4.23 9.15 -15.98
N ILE A 118 -4.72 8.71 -17.14
CA ILE A 118 -4.51 9.40 -18.44
C ILE A 118 -5.67 10.36 -18.72
N SER A 119 -6.89 9.88 -18.47
CA SER A 119 -8.12 10.66 -18.56
C SER A 119 -9.13 10.12 -17.56
N PRO A 120 -10.31 10.73 -17.37
CA PRO A 120 -11.29 10.25 -16.40
C PRO A 120 -11.78 8.81 -16.63
N ASP A 121 -11.58 8.25 -17.81
CA ASP A 121 -11.99 6.90 -18.15
C ASP A 121 -10.84 5.96 -18.54
N THR A 122 -9.60 6.48 -18.62
CA THR A 122 -8.43 5.77 -19.17
C THR A 122 -7.28 5.78 -18.18
N PHE A 123 -6.73 4.58 -17.91
CA PHE A 123 -5.76 4.35 -16.85
C PHE A 123 -4.63 3.45 -17.34
N GLU A 124 -3.42 3.61 -16.78
CA GLU A 124 -2.33 2.65 -16.91
C GLU A 124 -2.30 1.73 -15.69
N ARG A 125 -2.00 0.46 -15.93
CA ARG A 125 -1.81 -0.53 -14.87
C ARG A 125 -0.74 -1.55 -15.24
N PRO A 126 0.08 -2.01 -14.29
CA PRO A 126 1.04 -3.07 -14.53
C PRO A 126 0.33 -4.42 -14.73
N ILE A 127 0.84 -5.20 -15.67
CA ILE A 127 0.46 -6.59 -15.94
C ILE A 127 1.73 -7.45 -16.05
N TYR A 128 1.62 -8.78 -16.05
CA TYR A 128 2.76 -9.69 -16.06
C TYR A 128 3.82 -9.35 -15.01
N ALA A 129 3.38 -9.20 -13.76
CA ALA A 129 4.24 -8.79 -12.63
C ALA A 129 5.00 -7.46 -12.86
N GLY A 130 4.42 -6.55 -13.63
CA GLY A 130 4.99 -5.25 -13.93
C GLY A 130 5.98 -5.24 -15.11
N ASN A 131 6.13 -6.32 -15.87
CA ASN A 131 6.94 -6.35 -17.09
C ASN A 131 6.27 -5.65 -18.27
N ALA A 132 4.98 -5.44 -18.21
CA ALA A 132 4.22 -4.66 -19.18
C ALA A 132 3.28 -3.69 -18.47
N ILE A 133 3.02 -2.56 -19.11
CA ILE A 133 2.00 -1.60 -18.69
C ILE A 133 0.87 -1.64 -19.70
N ALA A 134 -0.33 -1.95 -19.22
CA ALA A 134 -1.54 -1.91 -20.03
C ALA A 134 -2.23 -0.56 -19.86
N THR A 135 -2.59 0.07 -20.97
CA THR A 135 -3.55 1.17 -20.98
C THR A 135 -4.95 0.59 -21.13
N VAL A 136 -5.82 0.87 -20.17
CA VAL A 136 -7.19 0.36 -20.13
C VAL A 136 -8.18 1.51 -20.10
N GLN A 137 -9.28 1.38 -20.84
CA GLN A 137 -10.39 2.32 -20.83
C GLN A 137 -11.64 1.62 -20.30
N SER A 138 -12.34 2.25 -19.34
CA SER A 138 -13.62 1.77 -18.82
C SER A 138 -14.77 2.58 -19.40
N THR A 139 -15.75 1.86 -19.95
CA THR A 139 -17.01 2.45 -20.43
C THR A 139 -18.12 2.45 -19.37
N ASP A 140 -17.86 1.88 -18.19
CA ASP A 140 -18.81 1.84 -17.09
C ASP A 140 -19.18 3.23 -16.60
N ALA A 141 -20.39 3.44 -16.13
CA ALA A 141 -20.81 4.71 -15.57
C ALA A 141 -20.06 5.05 -14.27
N ILE A 142 -19.77 4.04 -13.45
CA ILE A 142 -19.00 4.14 -12.21
C ILE A 142 -17.71 3.32 -12.39
N LYS A 143 -16.54 3.95 -12.19
CA LYS A 143 -15.24 3.28 -12.22
C LYS A 143 -14.84 2.89 -10.81
N VAL A 144 -14.68 1.60 -10.55
CA VAL A 144 -14.14 1.08 -9.29
C VAL A 144 -12.65 0.78 -9.50
N ILE A 145 -11.80 1.43 -8.72
CA ILE A 145 -10.36 1.48 -8.98
C ILE A 145 -9.60 1.14 -7.70
N THR A 146 -8.63 0.22 -7.77
CA THR A 146 -7.59 0.16 -6.74
C THR A 146 -6.35 0.90 -7.23
N VAL A 147 -5.82 1.81 -6.41
CA VAL A 147 -4.74 2.74 -6.75
C VAL A 147 -3.40 2.19 -6.25
N ARG A 148 -2.45 2.00 -7.15
CA ARG A 148 -1.06 1.66 -6.80
C ARG A 148 -0.42 2.87 -6.12
N THR A 149 -0.21 2.78 -4.83
CA THR A 149 0.25 3.92 -4.01
C THR A 149 1.62 4.45 -4.44
N THR A 150 2.50 3.58 -4.97
CA THR A 150 3.83 3.96 -5.47
C THR A 150 3.79 4.72 -6.81
N GLY A 151 2.66 4.76 -7.50
CA GLY A 151 2.48 5.49 -8.76
C GLY A 151 2.07 6.95 -8.59
N PHE A 152 1.74 7.39 -7.38
CA PHE A 152 1.24 8.73 -7.10
C PHE A 152 1.93 9.31 -5.86
N ASP A 153 2.31 10.58 -5.91
CA ASP A 153 2.79 11.29 -4.74
C ASP A 153 1.67 11.44 -3.69
N ALA A 154 2.03 11.42 -2.43
CA ALA A 154 1.07 11.63 -1.35
C ALA A 154 0.55 13.08 -1.35
N ALA A 155 -0.76 13.26 -1.31
CA ALA A 155 -1.35 14.57 -1.07
C ALA A 155 -0.89 15.11 0.31
N ALA A 156 -0.78 16.43 0.45
CA ALA A 156 -0.44 17.02 1.74
C ALA A 156 -1.53 16.69 2.77
N ALA A 157 -1.11 16.12 3.91
CA ALA A 157 -2.02 15.73 4.99
C ALA A 157 -2.68 16.93 5.71
N THR A 158 -2.20 18.14 5.40
CA THR A 158 -2.68 19.42 5.97
C THR A 158 -2.90 20.44 4.87
N GLY A 159 -3.62 21.51 5.20
CA GLY A 159 -3.93 22.60 4.26
C GLY A 159 -5.33 22.53 3.67
N GLY A 160 -6.06 21.44 3.86
CA GLY A 160 -7.49 21.32 3.56
C GLY A 160 -8.38 21.80 4.72
N SER A 161 -9.64 22.05 4.38
CA SER A 161 -10.68 22.48 5.34
C SER A 161 -12.06 21.95 4.92
N ALA A 162 -12.11 20.68 4.50
CA ALA A 162 -13.33 20.05 4.03
C ALA A 162 -14.39 19.93 5.13
N ALA A 163 -15.65 20.09 4.77
CA ALA A 163 -16.75 19.80 5.70
C ALA A 163 -16.85 18.29 5.93
N VAL A 164 -17.07 17.91 7.19
CA VAL A 164 -17.41 16.54 7.57
C VAL A 164 -18.91 16.41 7.63
N GLU A 165 -19.47 15.52 6.82
CA GLU A 165 -20.89 15.20 6.76
C GLU A 165 -21.11 13.79 7.31
N ASN A 166 -21.93 13.67 8.36
CA ASN A 166 -22.33 12.36 8.85
C ASN A 166 -23.35 11.75 7.88
N VAL A 167 -23.13 10.50 7.53
CA VAL A 167 -24.02 9.70 6.69
C VAL A 167 -24.52 8.49 7.46
N ASP A 168 -25.73 8.07 7.14
CA ASP A 168 -26.30 6.87 7.76
C ASP A 168 -25.43 5.65 7.45
N ALA A 169 -25.14 4.86 8.47
CA ALA A 169 -24.42 3.61 8.32
C ALA A 169 -25.33 2.56 7.66
N ALA A 170 -24.78 1.83 6.72
CA ALA A 170 -25.42 0.65 6.16
C ALA A 170 -25.65 -0.40 7.28
N ALA A 171 -26.71 -1.17 7.16
CA ALA A 171 -26.98 -2.27 8.09
C ALA A 171 -25.84 -3.29 8.09
N ASP A 172 -25.54 -3.82 9.26
CA ASP A 172 -24.60 -4.94 9.38
C ASP A 172 -25.12 -6.14 8.58
N SER A 173 -24.25 -6.68 7.72
CA SER A 173 -24.60 -7.82 6.86
C SER A 173 -24.75 -9.13 7.62
N GLY A 174 -24.14 -9.26 8.81
CA GLY A 174 -24.08 -10.47 9.59
C GLY A 174 -23.33 -11.64 8.91
N LEU A 175 -22.59 -11.37 7.80
CA LEU A 175 -21.92 -12.41 7.00
C LEU A 175 -20.56 -12.81 7.59
N SER A 176 -19.93 -11.92 8.35
CA SER A 176 -18.65 -12.16 9.01
C SER A 176 -18.62 -11.49 10.38
N ASN A 177 -17.77 -12.01 11.27
CA ASN A 177 -17.57 -11.44 12.59
C ASN A 177 -16.07 -11.34 12.87
N PHE A 178 -15.65 -10.23 13.45
CA PHE A 178 -14.27 -10.10 13.94
C PHE A 178 -14.08 -10.97 15.19
N VAL A 179 -13.04 -11.79 15.18
CA VAL A 179 -12.71 -12.68 16.31
C VAL A 179 -11.54 -12.14 17.11
N GLY A 180 -10.53 -11.60 16.41
CA GLY A 180 -9.33 -11.06 17.04
C GLY A 180 -8.24 -10.76 16.01
N SER A 181 -7.25 -9.98 16.44
CA SER A 181 -6.02 -9.72 15.67
C SER A 181 -4.81 -9.81 16.61
N GLU A 182 -3.74 -10.42 16.12
CA GLU A 182 -2.42 -10.37 16.75
C GLU A 182 -1.55 -9.42 15.94
N ILE A 183 -1.24 -8.26 16.51
CA ILE A 183 -0.43 -7.25 15.87
C ILE A 183 0.95 -7.26 16.52
N ALA A 184 1.97 -7.62 15.76
CA ALA A 184 3.35 -7.52 16.21
C ALA A 184 3.68 -6.03 16.47
N LYS A 185 4.14 -5.72 17.68
CA LYS A 185 4.67 -4.38 17.96
C LYS A 185 5.99 -4.25 17.21
N ASN A 186 6.05 -3.27 16.34
CA ASN A 186 7.26 -2.93 15.61
C ASN A 186 7.59 -1.46 15.87
N ASP A 187 8.76 -1.21 16.46
CA ASP A 187 9.26 0.15 16.73
C ASP A 187 9.87 0.81 15.48
N ARG A 188 9.91 0.09 14.34
CA ARG A 188 10.45 0.57 13.07
C ARG A 188 9.36 1.20 12.19
N PRO A 189 9.76 2.07 11.23
CA PRO A 189 8.83 2.57 10.23
C PRO A 189 8.09 1.43 9.51
N GLU A 190 6.83 1.66 9.20
CA GLU A 190 6.06 0.72 8.39
C GLU A 190 6.64 0.65 6.97
N LEU A 191 6.76 -0.57 6.39
CA LEU A 191 7.39 -0.79 5.09
C LEU A 191 6.84 0.11 3.97
N THR A 192 5.54 0.29 3.92
CA THR A 192 4.89 1.08 2.86
C THR A 192 5.12 2.59 2.99
N ALA A 193 5.55 3.07 4.15
CA ALA A 193 5.81 4.47 4.43
C ALA A 193 7.31 4.78 4.63
N ALA A 194 8.16 3.74 4.70
CA ALA A 194 9.58 3.89 5.00
C ALA A 194 10.33 4.57 3.84
N LYS A 195 11.21 5.51 4.17
CA LYS A 195 12.11 6.15 3.20
C LYS A 195 13.32 5.29 2.88
N VAL A 196 13.72 4.42 3.79
CA VAL A 196 14.83 3.49 3.63
C VAL A 196 14.36 2.10 4.03
N ILE A 197 14.67 1.10 3.22
CA ILE A 197 14.36 -0.31 3.50
C ILE A 197 15.62 -1.14 3.37
N VAL A 198 15.90 -1.95 4.38
CA VAL A 198 16.91 -3.01 4.33
C VAL A 198 16.19 -4.35 4.27
N SER A 199 16.41 -5.11 3.21
CA SER A 199 15.65 -6.33 2.93
C SER A 199 16.55 -7.55 2.79
N GLY A 200 16.17 -8.64 3.45
CA GLY A 200 16.90 -9.90 3.45
C GLY A 200 16.27 -10.99 2.60
N GLY A 201 17.12 -11.74 1.90
CA GLY A 201 16.73 -12.91 1.14
C GLY A 201 16.96 -14.23 1.88
N ARG A 202 16.67 -15.35 1.21
CA ARG A 202 16.90 -16.69 1.75
C ARG A 202 18.40 -16.96 2.04
N ALA A 203 19.31 -16.22 1.42
CA ALA A 203 20.76 -16.32 1.68
C ALA A 203 21.16 -15.93 3.11
N MET A 204 20.24 -15.33 3.90
CA MET A 204 20.45 -15.04 5.33
C MET A 204 20.55 -16.32 6.20
N ALA A 205 20.16 -17.47 5.68
CA ALA A 205 20.30 -18.80 6.23
C ALA A 205 19.46 -19.13 7.48
N SER A 206 19.18 -18.19 8.38
CA SER A 206 18.31 -18.38 9.56
C SER A 206 17.71 -17.06 10.04
N SER A 207 16.71 -17.15 10.93
CA SER A 207 16.10 -15.98 11.59
C SER A 207 17.11 -15.23 12.46
N GLU A 208 17.98 -15.96 13.18
CA GLU A 208 19.03 -15.39 14.03
C GLU A 208 20.01 -14.56 13.17
N LYS A 209 20.50 -15.15 12.05
CA LYS A 209 21.41 -14.46 11.14
C LYS A 209 20.74 -13.29 10.42
N PHE A 210 19.46 -13.42 10.06
CA PHE A 210 18.69 -12.32 9.50
C PHE A 210 18.70 -11.12 10.43
N ASN A 211 18.40 -11.32 11.71
CA ASN A 211 18.37 -10.25 12.70
C ASN A 211 19.78 -9.75 13.05
N GLU A 212 20.75 -10.65 13.26
CA GLU A 212 22.14 -10.30 13.62
C GLU A 212 22.80 -9.38 12.59
N VAL A 213 22.54 -9.62 11.29
CA VAL A 213 23.20 -8.91 10.20
C VAL A 213 22.44 -7.66 9.79
N LEU A 214 21.11 -7.76 9.64
CA LEU A 214 20.32 -6.64 9.05
C LEU A 214 19.84 -5.62 10.08
N THR A 215 19.60 -6.04 11.33
CA THR A 215 19.11 -5.12 12.38
C THR A 215 20.08 -3.97 12.63
N PRO A 216 21.40 -4.18 12.79
CA PRO A 216 22.34 -3.09 13.01
C PRO A 216 22.39 -2.11 11.83
N LEU A 217 22.29 -2.59 10.58
CA LEU A 217 22.24 -1.73 9.41
C LEU A 217 20.95 -0.90 9.37
N ALA A 218 19.81 -1.56 9.64
CA ALA A 218 18.52 -0.88 9.67
C ALA A 218 18.46 0.18 10.78
N ASP A 219 19.04 -0.08 11.96
CA ASP A 219 19.11 0.87 13.08
C ASP A 219 19.95 2.12 12.70
N LYS A 220 21.10 1.92 12.10
CA LYS A 220 21.97 3.01 11.66
C LYS A 220 21.28 3.94 10.64
N LEU A 221 20.45 3.35 9.76
CA LEU A 221 19.79 4.08 8.68
C LEU A 221 18.37 4.55 9.04
N GLY A 222 17.86 4.22 10.23
CA GLY A 222 16.44 4.44 10.58
C GLY A 222 15.49 3.72 9.61
N ALA A 223 15.90 2.56 9.10
CA ALA A 223 15.23 1.84 8.03
C ALA A 223 14.16 0.87 8.54
N ALA A 224 13.16 0.59 7.69
CA ALA A 224 12.31 -0.57 7.86
C ALA A 224 13.06 -1.85 7.44
N LEU A 225 12.70 -2.99 8.04
CA LEU A 225 13.14 -4.30 7.62
C LEU A 225 12.14 -4.92 6.65
N GLY A 226 12.65 -5.39 5.50
CA GLY A 226 11.91 -6.13 4.51
C GLY A 226 12.46 -7.55 4.34
N ALA A 227 11.68 -8.43 3.71
CA ALA A 227 12.09 -9.79 3.44
C ALA A 227 11.57 -10.28 2.09
N SER A 228 12.31 -11.19 1.45
CA SER A 228 11.78 -11.91 0.31
C SER A 228 10.75 -12.96 0.78
N ARG A 229 9.83 -13.36 -0.11
CA ARG A 229 8.89 -14.44 0.17
C ARG A 229 9.61 -15.71 0.66
N ALA A 230 10.72 -16.08 0.02
CA ALA A 230 11.48 -17.26 0.40
C ALA A 230 12.06 -17.16 1.83
N ALA A 231 12.46 -15.98 2.30
CA ALA A 231 12.90 -15.78 3.68
C ALA A 231 11.73 -15.89 4.67
N VAL A 232 10.56 -15.36 4.33
CA VAL A 232 9.33 -15.48 5.13
C VAL A 232 8.86 -16.93 5.20
N ASP A 233 8.75 -17.61 4.07
CA ASP A 233 8.34 -19.02 4.00
C ASP A 233 9.30 -19.95 4.78
N SER A 234 10.59 -19.54 4.91
CA SER A 234 11.60 -20.24 5.72
C SER A 234 11.57 -19.84 7.21
N GLY A 235 10.66 -18.96 7.62
CA GLY A 235 10.54 -18.51 9.02
C GLY A 235 11.64 -17.54 9.48
N TYR A 236 12.38 -16.89 8.56
CA TYR A 236 13.44 -15.94 8.92
C TYR A 236 12.89 -14.57 9.30
N ALA A 237 11.75 -14.20 8.76
CA ALA A 237 11.09 -12.92 8.98
C ALA A 237 9.57 -13.10 9.03
N PRO A 238 8.84 -12.22 9.74
CA PRO A 238 7.39 -12.28 9.81
C PRO A 238 6.76 -11.93 8.44
N ASN A 239 5.52 -12.40 8.22
CA ASN A 239 4.81 -12.24 6.94
C ASN A 239 4.58 -10.77 6.56
N ASP A 240 4.38 -9.88 7.52
CA ASP A 240 4.18 -8.45 7.30
C ASP A 240 5.43 -7.69 6.83
N TRP A 241 6.62 -8.34 6.84
CA TRP A 241 7.85 -7.82 6.24
C TRP A 241 8.03 -8.25 4.79
N GLN A 242 7.13 -9.09 4.25
CA GLN A 242 7.26 -9.56 2.88
C GLN A 242 7.13 -8.42 1.87
N VAL A 243 8.15 -8.25 1.03
CA VAL A 243 8.15 -7.34 -0.13
C VAL A 243 8.00 -8.17 -1.41
N GLY A 244 7.09 -7.77 -2.28
CA GLY A 244 6.87 -8.43 -3.56
C GLY A 244 5.41 -8.37 -4.03
N GLN A 245 5.12 -9.05 -5.12
CA GLN A 245 3.81 -9.09 -5.77
C GLN A 245 2.67 -9.53 -4.82
N THR A 246 2.94 -10.49 -3.95
CA THR A 246 1.99 -11.04 -2.97
C THR A 246 2.21 -10.50 -1.56
N GLY A 247 3.20 -9.65 -1.38
CA GLY A 247 3.50 -8.91 -0.16
C GLY A 247 3.20 -7.43 -0.29
N LYS A 248 4.00 -6.62 0.39
CA LYS A 248 3.92 -5.16 0.29
C LYS A 248 4.67 -4.67 -0.95
N ILE A 249 4.09 -3.69 -1.64
CA ILE A 249 4.72 -2.94 -2.73
C ILE A 249 5.27 -1.66 -2.13
N VAL A 250 6.55 -1.40 -2.36
CA VAL A 250 7.30 -0.31 -1.76
C VAL A 250 8.08 0.48 -2.81
N ALA A 251 8.28 1.77 -2.58
CA ALA A 251 9.11 2.65 -3.41
C ALA A 251 9.87 3.64 -2.52
N PRO A 252 10.80 3.16 -1.67
CA PRO A 252 11.60 4.02 -0.80
C PRO A 252 12.59 4.87 -1.61
N GLN A 253 13.22 5.83 -0.93
CA GLN A 253 14.35 6.57 -1.48
C GLN A 253 15.59 5.66 -1.64
N LEU A 254 15.73 4.67 -0.74
CA LEU A 254 16.82 3.70 -0.77
C LEU A 254 16.29 2.30 -0.39
N TYR A 255 16.55 1.33 -1.25
CA TYR A 255 16.27 -0.09 -1.00
C TYR A 255 17.57 -0.88 -1.03
N ILE A 256 17.96 -1.49 0.07
CA ILE A 256 19.17 -2.32 0.18
C ILE A 256 18.73 -3.78 0.19
N ALA A 257 19.07 -4.51 -0.87
CA ALA A 257 18.74 -5.93 -1.08
C ALA A 257 19.94 -6.81 -0.69
N CYS A 258 19.85 -7.48 0.46
CA CYS A 258 20.92 -8.36 0.97
C CYS A 258 20.57 -9.83 0.71
N GLY A 259 21.33 -10.49 -0.16
CA GLY A 259 21.14 -11.92 -0.46
C GLY A 259 19.79 -12.25 -1.10
N ILE A 260 19.23 -11.33 -1.85
CA ILE A 260 17.99 -11.48 -2.62
C ILE A 260 18.35 -11.84 -4.04
N SER A 261 17.70 -12.88 -4.60
CA SER A 261 17.99 -13.34 -5.96
C SER A 261 17.48 -12.39 -7.05
N GLY A 262 16.43 -11.62 -6.79
CA GLY A 262 15.79 -10.81 -7.82
C GLY A 262 14.75 -11.55 -8.66
N ALA A 263 14.06 -12.52 -8.08
CA ALA A 263 12.93 -13.15 -8.74
C ALA A 263 11.87 -12.08 -9.10
N ILE A 264 11.22 -12.24 -10.26
CA ILE A 264 10.30 -11.25 -10.83
C ILE A 264 9.20 -10.82 -9.85
N GLN A 265 8.74 -11.76 -9.00
CA GLN A 265 7.71 -11.47 -7.99
C GLN A 265 8.22 -10.54 -6.89
N HIS A 266 9.52 -10.62 -6.54
CA HIS A 266 10.13 -9.68 -5.60
C HIS A 266 10.35 -8.32 -6.26
N LEU A 267 10.89 -8.31 -7.49
CA LEU A 267 11.13 -7.09 -8.25
C LEU A 267 9.83 -6.27 -8.44
N ALA A 268 8.71 -6.94 -8.69
CA ALA A 268 7.40 -6.29 -8.81
C ALA A 268 7.00 -5.46 -7.57
N GLY A 269 7.59 -5.78 -6.41
CA GLY A 269 7.31 -5.07 -5.15
C GLY A 269 8.30 -3.96 -4.79
N MET A 270 9.47 -3.83 -5.48
CA MET A 270 10.49 -2.86 -5.05
C MET A 270 11.21 -2.12 -6.18
N LYS A 271 10.99 -2.49 -7.43
CA LYS A 271 11.71 -1.91 -8.58
C LYS A 271 11.45 -0.41 -8.79
N ASP A 272 10.37 0.13 -8.21
CA ASP A 272 10.03 1.55 -8.28
C ASP A 272 10.78 2.39 -7.21
N SER A 273 11.69 1.76 -6.43
CA SER A 273 12.58 2.45 -5.47
C SER A 273 13.49 3.42 -6.21
N LYS A 274 13.82 4.58 -5.60
CA LYS A 274 14.64 5.59 -6.28
C LYS A 274 16.09 5.19 -6.42
N VAL A 275 16.63 4.50 -5.41
CA VAL A 275 17.98 3.92 -5.44
C VAL A 275 17.89 2.49 -4.91
N ILE A 276 18.46 1.57 -5.66
CA ILE A 276 18.53 0.15 -5.31
C ILE A 276 20.00 -0.24 -5.16
N VAL A 277 20.35 -0.74 -3.98
CA VAL A 277 21.66 -1.33 -3.69
C VAL A 277 21.49 -2.83 -3.53
N ALA A 278 22.26 -3.62 -4.23
CA ALA A 278 22.24 -5.09 -4.12
C ALA A 278 23.59 -5.63 -3.61
N ILE A 279 23.52 -6.51 -2.60
CA ILE A 279 24.66 -7.27 -2.09
C ILE A 279 24.34 -8.75 -2.28
N ASN A 280 25.08 -9.41 -3.15
CA ASN A 280 24.91 -10.84 -3.45
C ASN A 280 26.26 -11.46 -3.83
N LYS A 281 26.48 -12.72 -3.46
CA LYS A 281 27.69 -13.47 -3.84
C LYS A 281 27.61 -14.06 -5.25
N ASP A 282 26.41 -14.15 -5.83
CA ASP A 282 26.18 -14.66 -7.18
C ASP A 282 26.15 -13.47 -8.15
N PRO A 283 27.19 -13.28 -8.99
CA PRO A 283 27.25 -12.17 -9.95
C PRO A 283 26.14 -12.22 -11.01
N GLU A 284 25.57 -13.39 -11.27
CA GLU A 284 24.50 -13.59 -12.24
C GLU A 284 23.09 -13.42 -11.61
N ALA A 285 23.01 -13.07 -10.32
CA ALA A 285 21.73 -12.88 -9.66
C ALA A 285 20.90 -11.77 -10.35
N PRO A 286 19.65 -12.04 -10.76
CA PRO A 286 18.80 -11.08 -11.47
C PRO A 286 18.60 -9.74 -10.74
N ILE A 287 18.81 -9.67 -9.42
CA ILE A 287 18.73 -8.44 -8.65
C ILE A 287 19.66 -7.35 -9.17
N PHE A 288 20.84 -7.74 -9.70
CA PHE A 288 21.80 -6.78 -10.25
C PHE A 288 21.31 -6.09 -11.52
N SER A 289 20.37 -6.68 -12.25
CA SER A 289 19.77 -6.05 -13.45
C SER A 289 18.94 -4.80 -13.15
N VAL A 290 18.50 -4.64 -11.90
CA VAL A 290 17.69 -3.49 -11.43
C VAL A 290 18.40 -2.65 -10.39
N ALA A 291 19.59 -3.05 -9.94
CA ALA A 291 20.37 -2.32 -8.95
C ALA A 291 21.13 -1.15 -9.57
N ASP A 292 21.05 0.02 -8.93
CA ASP A 292 21.89 1.16 -9.27
C ASP A 292 23.33 0.94 -8.79
N TYR A 293 23.49 0.23 -7.67
CA TYR A 293 24.79 -0.16 -7.11
C TYR A 293 24.77 -1.64 -6.74
N GLY A 294 25.70 -2.41 -7.30
CA GLY A 294 25.86 -3.82 -7.01
C GLY A 294 27.19 -4.10 -6.33
N LEU A 295 27.18 -4.91 -5.27
CA LEU A 295 28.35 -5.42 -4.62
C LEU A 295 28.35 -6.95 -4.67
N GLU A 296 29.26 -7.53 -5.46
CA GLU A 296 29.52 -8.96 -5.44
C GLU A 296 30.37 -9.30 -4.21
N ALA A 297 29.74 -9.77 -3.15
CA ALA A 297 30.40 -10.09 -1.90
C ALA A 297 29.59 -11.04 -1.02
N ASP A 298 30.26 -11.64 -0.04
CA ASP A 298 29.59 -12.32 1.06
C ASP A 298 28.92 -11.28 1.98
N LEU A 299 27.60 -11.34 2.08
CA LEU A 299 26.81 -10.41 2.88
C LEU A 299 27.18 -10.46 4.37
N PHE A 300 27.64 -11.61 4.87
CA PHE A 300 28.05 -11.75 6.28
C PHE A 300 29.36 -11.01 6.60
N ILE A 301 30.11 -10.62 5.58
CA ILE A 301 31.31 -9.77 5.69
C ILE A 301 30.95 -8.32 5.32
N ALA A 302 30.34 -8.13 4.16
CA ALA A 302 30.12 -6.81 3.59
C ALA A 302 29.15 -5.94 4.41
N VAL A 303 28.03 -6.53 4.93
CA VAL A 303 27.04 -5.76 5.70
C VAL A 303 27.60 -5.27 7.04
N PRO A 304 28.30 -6.10 7.86
CA PRO A 304 28.95 -5.60 9.08
C PRO A 304 30.04 -4.53 8.81
N GLU A 305 30.77 -4.63 7.70
CA GLU A 305 31.76 -3.60 7.32
C GLU A 305 31.06 -2.29 6.92
N LEU A 306 29.97 -2.37 6.17
CA LEU A 306 29.15 -1.20 5.85
C LEU A 306 28.62 -0.51 7.12
N VAL A 307 28.12 -1.29 8.09
CA VAL A 307 27.64 -0.77 9.38
C VAL A 307 28.74 -0.02 10.14
N LYS A 308 30.00 -0.48 10.06
CA LYS A 308 31.14 0.21 10.70
C LYS A 308 31.52 1.50 9.97
N SER A 309 31.27 1.57 8.67
CA SER A 309 31.62 2.72 7.83
C SER A 309 30.60 3.85 7.86
N LEU A 310 29.36 3.54 8.29
CA LEU A 310 28.27 4.50 8.53
C LEU A 310 28.31 5.09 9.94
#